data_3724b91bcff020300a9fd79ee436dd1b
#
_entry.id   3724b91bcff020300a9fd79ee436dd1b
#
_cell.length_a   1.000
_cell.length_b   1.000
_cell.length_c   1.000
_cell.angle_alpha   90.00
_cell.angle_beta   90.00
_cell.angle_gamma   90.00
#
_symmetry.space_group_name_H-M   'P 1'
#
loop_
_entity.id
_entity.type
_entity.pdbx_description
1 polymer ?
#
loop_
_entity_poly.entity_id
_entity_poly.type
_entity_poly.pdbx_seq_one_letter_code
_entity_poly.pdbx_strand_id
1 'polypeptide(L)'
;FYRDPAWAHLNQDWQQELAPHYEEARRMLGISDNPYRGIQDEWLQKAAEKMGVADTFGSVPQGIFFGNPNKISPDPFFSGNGPDRQGCTQCGRCFTGCTIGAKNSLDKNYLYFAEKKGVEILPERKVTHVEPASDGGYWLHLQHPWDSNITYAPMRARQVILSAGALGSQEIMFASRDRYRTLPNVSTMLGKRVRTNSEA
;
A
#
# COMPACT_ATOMS: atom_id res chain seq x y z
N PHE A 1 -8.20 -18.75 -5.39
CA PHE A 1 -8.81 -17.57 -4.81
C PHE A 1 -10.28 -17.43 -5.22
N TYR A 2 -10.63 -17.14 -6.48
CA TYR A 2 -12.00 -16.87 -6.93
C TYR A 2 -13.01 -18.02 -6.70
N ARG A 3 -12.51 -19.25 -6.57
CA ARG A 3 -13.32 -20.48 -6.38
C ARG A 3 -13.26 -21.02 -4.96
N ASP A 4 -12.72 -20.24 -4.00
CA ASP A 4 -12.65 -20.67 -2.61
C ASP A 4 -14.07 -20.77 -2.03
N PRO A 5 -14.47 -21.94 -1.48
CA PRO A 5 -15.81 -22.15 -0.93
C PRO A 5 -16.19 -21.19 0.19
N ALA A 6 -15.20 -20.59 0.88
CA ALA A 6 -15.45 -19.67 1.98
C ALA A 6 -16.21 -18.42 1.56
N TRP A 7 -16.11 -18.03 0.30
CA TRP A 7 -16.75 -16.81 -0.24
C TRP A 7 -17.29 -16.94 -1.68
N ALA A 8 -17.02 -18.02 -2.38
CA ALA A 8 -17.57 -18.26 -3.71
C ALA A 8 -19.11 -18.19 -3.74
N HIS A 9 -19.76 -18.47 -2.61
CA HIS A 9 -21.22 -18.40 -2.45
C HIS A 9 -21.77 -16.97 -2.42
N LEU A 10 -20.93 -15.95 -2.20
CA LEU A 10 -21.34 -14.53 -2.12
C LEU A 10 -21.48 -13.88 -3.49
N ASN A 11 -20.83 -14.42 -4.52
CA ASN A 11 -20.93 -13.95 -5.90
C ASN A 11 -20.73 -15.13 -6.85
N GLN A 12 -21.46 -15.14 -7.96
CA GLN A 12 -21.40 -16.22 -8.94
C GLN A 12 -20.09 -16.23 -9.74
N ASP A 13 -19.52 -15.05 -10.00
CA ASP A 13 -18.27 -14.90 -10.74
C ASP A 13 -17.41 -13.73 -10.19
N TRP A 14 -16.65 -14.03 -9.15
CA TRP A 14 -15.68 -13.10 -8.58
C TRP A 14 -14.61 -12.65 -9.57
N GLN A 15 -14.25 -13.50 -10.52
CA GLN A 15 -13.21 -13.17 -11.51
C GLN A 15 -13.70 -12.05 -12.42
N GLN A 16 -14.91 -12.17 -12.92
CA GLN A 16 -15.51 -11.15 -13.79
C GLN A 16 -15.76 -9.84 -13.02
N GLU A 17 -16.28 -9.94 -11.81
CA GLU A 17 -16.55 -8.79 -10.93
C GLU A 17 -15.27 -8.00 -10.61
N LEU A 18 -14.17 -8.69 -10.28
CA LEU A 18 -12.93 -8.05 -9.87
C LEU A 18 -12.02 -7.65 -11.03
N ALA A 19 -12.21 -8.20 -12.23
CA ALA A 19 -11.35 -7.93 -13.38
C ALA A 19 -11.13 -6.42 -13.66
N PRO A 20 -12.16 -5.56 -13.74
CA PRO A 20 -11.96 -4.13 -13.99
C PRO A 20 -11.19 -3.43 -12.87
N HIS A 21 -11.34 -3.88 -11.62
CA HIS A 21 -10.61 -3.34 -10.48
C HIS A 21 -9.13 -3.73 -10.50
N TYR A 22 -8.82 -4.94 -10.95
CA TYR A 22 -7.43 -5.36 -11.16
C TYR A 22 -6.77 -4.56 -12.29
N GLU A 23 -7.47 -4.32 -13.40
CA GLU A 23 -6.94 -3.50 -14.47
C GLU A 23 -6.68 -2.05 -14.04
N GLU A 24 -7.59 -1.46 -13.28
CA GLU A 24 -7.37 -0.13 -12.70
C GLU A 24 -6.18 -0.13 -11.72
N ALA A 25 -6.06 -1.13 -10.86
CA ALA A 25 -4.91 -1.26 -9.97
C ALA A 25 -3.60 -1.41 -10.73
N ARG A 26 -3.56 -2.25 -11.79
CA ARG A 26 -2.39 -2.41 -12.67
C ARG A 26 -1.98 -1.08 -13.29
N ARG A 27 -2.95 -0.35 -13.83
CA ARG A 27 -2.74 0.98 -14.43
C ARG A 27 -2.19 1.98 -13.39
N MET A 28 -2.84 2.09 -12.24
CA MET A 28 -2.44 3.04 -11.19
C MET A 28 -1.08 2.70 -10.57
N LEU A 29 -0.76 1.43 -10.42
CA LEU A 29 0.53 0.97 -9.90
C LEU A 29 1.60 0.89 -10.98
N GLY A 30 1.29 1.21 -12.24
CA GLY A 30 2.24 1.21 -13.36
C GLY A 30 2.93 -0.15 -13.49
N ILE A 31 2.13 -1.23 -13.47
CA ILE A 31 2.66 -2.59 -13.53
C ILE A 31 3.25 -2.85 -14.91
N SER A 32 4.49 -3.32 -14.96
CA SER A 32 5.19 -3.71 -16.19
C SER A 32 6.01 -4.97 -15.97
N ASP A 33 6.20 -5.74 -17.03
CA ASP A 33 7.00 -6.94 -16.96
C ASP A 33 8.48 -6.60 -16.81
N ASN A 34 9.17 -7.35 -15.95
CA ASN A 34 10.60 -7.18 -15.79
C ASN A 34 11.32 -7.67 -17.06
N PRO A 35 12.02 -6.78 -17.81
CA PRO A 35 12.72 -7.16 -19.04
C PRO A 35 14.06 -7.86 -18.77
N TYR A 36 14.51 -7.88 -17.53
CA TYR A 36 15.82 -8.42 -17.17
C TYR A 36 15.70 -9.84 -16.62
N ARG A 37 16.67 -10.66 -17.01
CA ARG A 37 16.84 -12.01 -16.51
C ARG A 37 18.25 -12.17 -15.95
N GLY A 38 18.36 -12.71 -14.75
CA GLY A 38 19.62 -13.04 -14.10
C GLY A 38 19.87 -14.54 -14.05
N ILE A 39 20.98 -14.93 -13.49
CA ILE A 39 21.37 -16.34 -13.35
C ILE A 39 20.34 -17.14 -12.52
N GLN A 40 19.67 -16.52 -11.55
CA GLN A 40 18.64 -17.15 -10.75
C GLN A 40 17.42 -17.52 -11.60
N ASP A 41 17.04 -16.65 -12.55
CA ASP A 41 15.93 -16.90 -13.45
C ASP A 41 16.22 -18.06 -14.39
N GLU A 42 17.47 -18.18 -14.88
CA GLU A 42 17.93 -19.29 -15.69
C GLU A 42 17.88 -20.62 -14.91
N TRP A 43 18.30 -20.61 -13.64
CA TRP A 43 18.24 -21.81 -12.80
C TRP A 43 16.80 -22.21 -12.50
N LEU A 44 15.93 -21.23 -12.22
CA LEU A 44 14.51 -21.49 -11.98
C LEU A 44 13.84 -22.05 -13.25
N GLN A 45 14.16 -21.50 -14.42
CA GLN A 45 13.66 -22.03 -15.69
C GLN A 45 14.09 -23.50 -15.89
N LYS A 46 15.38 -23.82 -15.68
CA LYS A 46 15.88 -25.20 -15.77
C LYS A 46 15.20 -26.14 -14.75
N ALA A 47 14.89 -25.65 -13.57
CA ALA A 47 14.13 -26.41 -12.57
C ALA A 47 12.71 -26.69 -13.06
N ALA A 48 12.02 -25.67 -13.59
CA ALA A 48 10.69 -25.82 -14.16
C ALA A 48 10.64 -26.81 -15.33
N GLU A 49 11.67 -26.79 -16.20
CA GLU A 49 11.83 -27.76 -17.30
C GLU A 49 11.93 -29.19 -16.75
N LYS A 50 12.78 -29.42 -15.72
CA LYS A 50 12.93 -30.74 -15.08
C LYS A 50 11.65 -31.21 -14.36
N MET A 51 10.85 -30.28 -13.87
CA MET A 51 9.56 -30.57 -13.22
C MET A 51 8.41 -30.74 -14.22
N GLY A 52 8.64 -30.51 -15.52
CA GLY A 52 7.59 -30.60 -16.56
C GLY A 52 6.58 -29.46 -16.53
N VAL A 53 6.94 -28.30 -15.96
CA VAL A 53 6.09 -27.11 -15.82
C VAL A 53 6.72 -25.86 -16.43
N ALA A 54 7.55 -26.05 -17.47
CA ALA A 54 8.27 -24.95 -18.13
C ALA A 54 7.36 -23.88 -18.74
N ASP A 55 6.17 -24.24 -19.13
CA ASP A 55 5.13 -23.35 -19.66
C ASP A 55 4.60 -22.35 -18.63
N THR A 56 4.79 -22.62 -17.35
CA THR A 56 4.42 -21.71 -16.25
C THR A 56 5.50 -20.67 -15.93
N PHE A 57 6.70 -20.82 -16.49
CA PHE A 57 7.80 -19.89 -16.24
C PHE A 57 7.65 -18.61 -17.07
N GLY A 58 7.73 -17.46 -16.43
CA GLY A 58 7.63 -16.16 -17.11
C GLY A 58 8.21 -15.01 -16.29
N SER A 59 8.28 -13.85 -16.89
CA SER A 59 8.65 -12.62 -16.18
C SER A 59 7.57 -12.25 -15.17
N VAL A 60 7.99 -11.80 -13.98
CA VAL A 60 7.08 -11.35 -12.94
C VAL A 60 6.71 -9.88 -13.18
N PRO A 61 5.41 -9.55 -13.27
CA PRO A 61 4.97 -8.16 -13.35
C PRO A 61 5.33 -7.40 -12.07
N GLN A 62 5.90 -6.20 -12.22
CA GLN A 62 6.39 -5.38 -11.11
C GLN A 62 5.94 -3.93 -11.26
N GLY A 63 5.70 -3.24 -10.14
CA GLY A 63 5.43 -1.81 -10.11
C GLY A 63 6.73 -0.99 -10.25
N ILE A 64 7.45 -1.16 -11.35
CA ILE A 64 8.74 -0.53 -11.62
C ILE A 64 8.75 0.03 -13.05
N PHE A 65 9.26 1.25 -13.20
CA PHE A 65 9.51 1.84 -14.52
C PHE A 65 10.85 1.35 -15.07
N PHE A 66 10.81 0.51 -16.11
CA PHE A 66 11.98 -0.02 -16.81
C PHE A 66 12.39 0.82 -18.03
N GLY A 67 12.25 2.15 -17.93
CA GLY A 67 12.70 3.09 -18.96
C GLY A 67 14.22 3.30 -18.95
N ASN A 68 14.69 4.34 -19.68
CA ASN A 68 16.10 4.67 -19.72
C ASN A 68 16.64 5.11 -18.33
N PRO A 69 17.64 4.40 -17.76
CA PRO A 69 18.19 4.71 -16.45
C PRO A 69 19.01 6.02 -16.40
N ASN A 70 19.43 6.52 -17.56
CA ASN A 70 20.26 7.72 -17.68
C ASN A 70 19.44 8.98 -18.09
N LYS A 71 18.12 8.88 -18.17
CA LYS A 71 17.26 9.95 -18.63
C LYS A 71 16.01 10.06 -17.80
N ILE A 72 15.66 11.28 -17.40
CA ILE A 72 14.34 11.59 -16.86
C ILE A 72 13.34 11.59 -18.02
N SER A 73 12.30 10.80 -17.87
CA SER A 73 11.17 10.73 -18.80
C SER A 73 9.98 11.48 -18.20
N PRO A 74 9.34 12.38 -18.95
CA PRO A 74 8.04 12.90 -18.54
C PRO A 74 7.08 11.76 -18.30
N ASP A 75 6.19 11.92 -17.34
CA ASP A 75 5.20 10.93 -16.91
C ASP A 75 4.93 9.77 -17.88
N PRO A 76 5.43 8.55 -17.62
CA PRO A 76 5.24 7.42 -18.52
C PRO A 76 3.94 6.65 -18.32
N PHE A 77 3.09 7.02 -17.33
CA PHE A 77 1.95 6.20 -16.89
C PHE A 77 0.59 6.89 -16.97
N PHE A 78 0.53 8.22 -16.88
CA PHE A 78 -0.72 8.97 -16.68
C PHE A 78 -0.96 10.06 -17.71
N SER A 79 -0.43 9.89 -18.92
CA SER A 79 -0.64 10.80 -20.05
C SER A 79 -0.22 12.25 -19.78
N GLY A 80 0.90 12.43 -19.09
CA GLY A 80 1.46 13.75 -18.75
C GLY A 80 0.91 14.35 -17.45
N ASN A 81 0.02 13.68 -16.74
CA ASN A 81 -0.55 14.16 -15.48
C ASN A 81 0.20 13.67 -14.25
N GLY A 82 1.02 12.64 -14.39
CA GLY A 82 1.82 12.05 -13.31
C GLY A 82 3.19 12.74 -13.15
N PRO A 83 4.01 12.26 -12.20
CA PRO A 83 5.36 12.76 -11.99
C PRO A 83 6.33 12.24 -13.05
N ASP A 84 7.36 13.02 -13.30
CA ASP A 84 8.51 12.57 -14.10
C ASP A 84 9.19 11.39 -13.44
N ARG A 85 9.76 10.50 -14.26
CA ARG A 85 10.35 9.24 -13.80
C ARG A 85 11.73 9.01 -14.44
N GLN A 86 12.58 8.32 -13.69
CA GLN A 86 13.84 7.79 -14.21
C GLN A 86 13.76 6.28 -14.26
N GLY A 87 14.31 5.65 -15.31
CA GLY A 87 14.28 4.21 -15.48
C GLY A 87 15.09 3.48 -14.41
N CYS A 88 14.74 2.23 -14.16
CA CYS A 88 15.40 1.36 -13.19
C CYS A 88 16.88 1.14 -13.54
N THR A 89 17.79 1.36 -12.57
CA THR A 89 19.24 1.11 -12.68
C THR A 89 19.65 -0.29 -12.21
N GLN A 90 18.69 -1.15 -11.88
CA GLN A 90 18.93 -2.52 -11.38
C GLN A 90 19.78 -2.59 -10.09
N CYS A 91 19.72 -1.57 -9.26
CA CYS A 91 20.54 -1.49 -8.04
C CYS A 91 20.11 -2.45 -6.91
N GLY A 92 19.02 -3.20 -7.05
CA GLY A 92 18.49 -4.15 -6.05
C GLY A 92 17.88 -3.55 -4.78
N ARG A 93 17.77 -2.22 -4.66
CA ARG A 93 17.35 -1.52 -3.44
C ARG A 93 15.84 -1.32 -3.31
N CYS A 94 15.01 -2.01 -4.09
CA CYS A 94 13.56 -1.77 -4.11
C CYS A 94 12.90 -1.97 -2.74
N PHE A 95 13.42 -2.88 -1.92
CA PHE A 95 12.88 -3.19 -0.60
C PHE A 95 13.16 -2.08 0.44
N THR A 96 14.36 -1.51 0.40
CA THR A 96 14.79 -0.46 1.35
C THR A 96 14.43 0.96 0.91
N GLY A 97 13.92 1.12 -0.30
CA GLY A 97 13.54 2.39 -0.90
C GLY A 97 14.22 2.64 -2.24
N CYS A 98 13.51 3.24 -3.17
CA CYS A 98 14.02 3.57 -4.50
C CYS A 98 14.43 5.04 -4.58
N THR A 99 15.74 5.31 -4.50
CA THR A 99 16.30 6.68 -4.59
C THR A 99 16.28 7.23 -6.02
N ILE A 100 16.10 6.35 -7.03
CA ILE A 100 16.05 6.72 -8.45
C ILE A 100 14.65 7.19 -8.86
N GLY A 101 13.61 6.81 -8.12
CA GLY A 101 12.23 7.10 -8.50
C GLY A 101 11.64 6.15 -9.54
N ALA A 102 12.29 5.01 -9.80
CA ALA A 102 11.79 4.00 -10.74
C ALA A 102 10.65 3.15 -10.16
N LYS A 103 10.66 2.88 -8.84
CA LYS A 103 9.59 2.12 -8.16
C LYS A 103 8.31 2.94 -8.09
N ASN A 104 7.18 2.32 -8.41
CA ASN A 104 5.86 2.93 -8.36
C ASN A 104 5.26 2.80 -6.95
N SER A 105 5.89 3.42 -5.95
CA SER A 105 5.32 3.61 -4.62
C SER A 105 4.17 4.62 -4.65
N LEU A 106 3.33 4.65 -3.61
CA LEU A 106 2.09 5.44 -3.60
C LEU A 106 2.31 6.95 -3.79
N ASP A 107 3.47 7.47 -3.42
CA ASP A 107 3.88 8.86 -3.66
C ASP A 107 4.07 9.21 -5.16
N LYS A 108 4.10 8.20 -6.03
CA LYS A 108 4.18 8.37 -7.48
C LYS A 108 2.84 8.23 -8.20
N ASN A 109 1.79 7.86 -7.48
CA ASN A 109 0.47 7.63 -8.05
C ASN A 109 -0.65 8.17 -7.14
N TYR A 110 -1.28 7.36 -6.28
CA TYR A 110 -2.44 7.79 -5.50
C TYR A 110 -2.18 9.01 -4.62
N LEU A 111 -1.07 9.04 -3.88
CA LEU A 111 -0.75 10.19 -3.03
C LEU A 111 -0.40 11.42 -3.85
N TYR A 112 0.35 11.25 -4.94
CA TYR A 112 0.65 12.34 -5.87
C TYR A 112 -0.62 13.02 -6.40
N PHE A 113 -1.61 12.23 -6.85
CA PHE A 113 -2.87 12.79 -7.32
C PHE A 113 -3.75 13.33 -6.21
N ALA A 114 -3.67 12.76 -5.01
CA ALA A 114 -4.37 13.29 -3.85
C ALA A 114 -3.85 14.70 -3.49
N GLU A 115 -2.53 14.89 -3.43
CA GLU A 115 -1.92 16.22 -3.20
C GLU A 115 -2.31 17.22 -4.28
N LYS A 116 -2.30 16.81 -5.55
CA LYS A 116 -2.80 17.66 -6.66
C LYS A 116 -4.27 18.08 -6.49
N LYS A 117 -5.06 17.33 -5.76
CA LYS A 117 -6.46 17.64 -5.42
C LYS A 117 -6.62 18.39 -4.10
N GLY A 118 -5.53 18.81 -3.49
CA GLY A 118 -5.53 19.61 -2.27
C GLY A 118 -5.53 18.79 -0.97
N VAL A 119 -5.22 17.48 -1.04
CA VAL A 119 -4.99 16.69 0.18
C VAL A 119 -3.64 17.10 0.77
N GLU A 120 -3.64 17.42 2.05
CA GLU A 120 -2.42 17.70 2.81
C GLU A 120 -1.89 16.39 3.44
N ILE A 121 -0.63 16.06 3.15
CA ILE A 121 0.06 14.94 3.77
C ILE A 121 0.95 15.51 4.88
N LEU A 122 0.73 15.05 6.11
CA LEU A 122 1.48 15.49 7.28
C LEU A 122 2.45 14.39 7.72
N PRO A 123 3.70 14.40 7.22
CA PRO A 123 4.72 13.45 7.64
C PRO A 123 5.08 13.66 9.11
N GLU A 124 5.65 12.62 9.73
CA GLU A 124 6.10 12.65 11.13
C GLU A 124 5.00 13.02 12.14
N ARG A 125 3.75 12.70 11.82
CA ARG A 125 2.59 12.88 12.68
C ARG A 125 1.96 11.53 12.98
N LYS A 126 2.39 10.90 14.09
CA LYS A 126 1.77 9.64 14.56
C LYS A 126 0.51 9.96 15.33
N VAL A 127 -0.62 9.44 14.88
CA VAL A 127 -1.88 9.48 15.65
C VAL A 127 -1.75 8.51 16.82
N THR A 128 -1.93 9.01 18.05
CA THR A 128 -1.86 8.19 19.27
C THR A 128 -3.21 7.63 19.67
N HIS A 129 -4.25 8.43 19.56
CA HIS A 129 -5.63 8.04 19.85
C HIS A 129 -6.61 9.02 19.21
N VAL A 130 -7.86 8.62 19.20
CA VAL A 130 -9.00 9.39 18.67
C VAL A 130 -9.97 9.68 19.79
N GLU A 131 -10.53 10.89 19.84
CA GLU A 131 -11.48 11.34 20.82
C GLU A 131 -12.70 11.96 20.14
N PRO A 132 -13.95 11.57 20.48
CA PRO A 132 -15.14 12.24 19.97
C PRO A 132 -15.19 13.68 20.47
N ALA A 133 -15.57 14.61 19.62
CA ALA A 133 -15.77 15.98 20.04
C ALA A 133 -17.24 16.22 20.43
N SER A 134 -17.46 17.10 21.40
CA SER A 134 -18.78 17.38 21.96
C SER A 134 -19.78 17.95 20.95
N ASP A 135 -19.28 18.63 19.92
CA ASP A 135 -20.05 19.25 18.83
C ASP A 135 -20.14 18.41 17.56
N GLY A 136 -19.77 17.11 17.67
CA GLY A 136 -19.73 16.13 16.57
C GLY A 136 -18.35 16.04 15.90
N GLY A 137 -18.02 14.91 15.24
CA GLY A 137 -16.70 14.60 14.68
C GLY A 137 -15.68 14.21 15.75
N TYR A 138 -14.39 14.41 15.49
CA TYR A 138 -13.32 13.82 16.27
C TYR A 138 -12.13 14.75 16.43
N TRP A 139 -11.39 14.58 17.53
CA TRP A 139 -10.05 15.06 17.74
C TRP A 139 -9.05 13.93 17.52
N LEU A 140 -8.00 14.22 16.75
CA LEU A 140 -6.86 13.33 16.53
C LEU A 140 -5.69 13.84 17.36
N HIS A 141 -5.24 13.05 18.33
CA HIS A 141 -4.09 13.39 19.15
C HIS A 141 -2.80 12.89 18.50
N LEU A 142 -1.81 13.74 18.41
CA LEU A 142 -0.63 13.55 17.58
C LEU A 142 0.66 13.65 18.41
N GLN A 143 1.64 12.81 18.06
CA GLN A 143 2.99 12.90 18.56
C GLN A 143 4.01 12.61 17.46
N HIS A 144 5.27 12.93 17.70
CA HIS A 144 6.36 12.54 16.82
C HIS A 144 6.56 11.01 16.88
N PRO A 145 6.78 10.31 15.73
CA PRO A 145 6.83 8.85 15.71
C PRO A 145 8.01 8.23 16.47
N TRP A 146 9.14 8.95 16.59
CA TRP A 146 10.37 8.46 17.23
C TRP A 146 10.74 9.20 18.52
N ASP A 147 10.07 10.32 18.85
CA ASP A 147 10.28 11.04 20.10
C ASP A 147 8.94 11.36 20.76
N SER A 148 8.58 10.56 21.76
CA SER A 148 7.31 10.71 22.48
C SER A 148 7.22 12.00 23.33
N ASN A 149 8.32 12.71 23.55
CA ASN A 149 8.31 14.00 24.24
C ASN A 149 7.82 15.14 23.32
N ILE A 150 7.87 14.92 22.01
CA ILE A 150 7.36 15.89 21.03
C ILE A 150 5.90 15.55 20.72
N THR A 151 5.00 16.39 21.19
CA THR A 151 3.56 16.33 20.91
C THR A 151 3.13 17.50 20.03
N TYR A 152 2.06 17.32 19.29
CA TYR A 152 1.49 18.37 18.44
C TYR A 152 0.09 18.73 18.91
N ALA A 153 -0.39 19.90 18.53
CA ALA A 153 -1.76 20.29 18.78
C ALA A 153 -2.73 19.25 18.15
N PRO A 154 -3.79 18.86 18.86
CA PRO A 154 -4.78 17.95 18.30
C PRO A 154 -5.42 18.53 17.04
N MET A 155 -5.69 17.67 16.07
CA MET A 155 -6.37 18.04 14.82
C MET A 155 -7.84 17.69 14.87
N ARG A 156 -8.67 18.61 14.38
CA ARG A 156 -10.11 18.43 14.27
C ARG A 156 -10.49 17.78 12.94
N ALA A 157 -11.33 16.74 12.97
CA ALA A 157 -11.86 16.11 11.78
C ALA A 157 -13.37 15.81 11.94
N ARG A 158 -14.13 15.95 10.87
CA ARG A 158 -15.54 15.52 10.85
C ARG A 158 -15.69 14.01 10.78
N GLN A 159 -14.79 13.38 10.04
CA GLN A 159 -14.74 11.93 9.82
C GLN A 159 -13.28 11.47 9.88
N VAL A 160 -13.06 10.24 10.33
CA VAL A 160 -11.74 9.63 10.43
C VAL A 160 -11.75 8.28 9.74
N ILE A 161 -10.79 8.04 8.86
CA ILE A 161 -10.56 6.74 8.25
C ILE A 161 -9.27 6.17 8.85
N LEU A 162 -9.37 5.03 9.52
CA LEU A 162 -8.23 4.32 10.08
C LEU A 162 -7.62 3.40 9.02
N SER A 163 -6.47 3.79 8.48
CA SER A 163 -5.72 3.06 7.45
C SER A 163 -4.26 2.81 7.86
N ALA A 164 -4.02 2.64 9.16
CA ALA A 164 -2.67 2.46 9.72
C ALA A 164 -2.15 1.01 9.66
N GLY A 165 -2.71 0.20 8.79
CA GLY A 165 -2.41 -1.24 8.69
C GLY A 165 -3.06 -2.06 9.82
N ALA A 166 -2.87 -3.38 9.78
CA ALA A 166 -3.50 -4.29 10.73
C ALA A 166 -3.07 -4.01 12.18
N LEU A 167 -1.81 -3.71 12.42
CA LEU A 167 -1.30 -3.44 13.77
C LEU A 167 -1.55 -2.00 14.20
N GLY A 168 -1.21 -1.01 13.38
CA GLY A 168 -1.34 0.40 13.74
C GLY A 168 -2.78 0.84 13.99
N SER A 169 -3.74 0.37 13.19
CA SER A 169 -5.16 0.66 13.43
C SER A 169 -5.65 0.09 14.74
N GLN A 170 -5.22 -1.12 15.09
CA GLN A 170 -5.54 -1.71 16.39
C GLN A 170 -4.86 -0.97 17.56
N GLU A 171 -3.58 -0.57 17.41
CA GLU A 171 -2.86 0.22 18.41
C GLU A 171 -3.65 1.50 18.76
N ILE A 172 -4.08 2.25 17.75
CA ILE A 172 -4.88 3.46 17.93
C ILE A 172 -6.20 3.16 18.64
N MET A 173 -6.91 2.10 18.23
CA MET A 173 -8.21 1.76 18.82
C MET A 173 -8.09 1.23 20.26
N PHE A 174 -7.07 0.40 20.55
CA PHE A 174 -6.77 -0.03 21.93
C PHE A 174 -6.38 1.16 22.82
N ALA A 175 -5.53 2.06 22.32
CA ALA A 175 -5.15 3.25 23.06
C ALA A 175 -6.37 4.12 23.37
N SER A 176 -7.25 4.35 22.38
CA SER A 176 -8.47 5.13 22.56
C SER A 176 -9.44 4.50 23.56
N ARG A 177 -9.58 3.15 23.54
CA ARG A 177 -10.50 2.44 24.43
C ARG A 177 -9.93 2.28 25.84
N ASP A 178 -8.72 1.72 25.96
CA ASP A 178 -8.21 1.18 27.23
C ASP A 178 -7.32 2.18 27.98
N ARG A 179 -6.45 2.92 27.26
CA ARG A 179 -5.48 3.84 27.86
C ARG A 179 -6.06 5.22 28.10
N TYR A 180 -6.62 5.81 27.05
CA TYR A 180 -7.15 7.20 27.12
C TYR A 180 -8.63 7.24 27.44
N ARG A 181 -9.35 6.14 27.27
CA ARG A 181 -10.79 5.98 27.55
C ARG A 181 -11.67 6.97 26.80
N THR A 182 -11.22 7.44 25.64
CA THR A 182 -11.95 8.36 24.77
C THR A 182 -13.01 7.65 23.94
N LEU A 183 -12.82 6.32 23.67
CA LEU A 183 -13.77 5.46 22.95
C LEU A 183 -14.11 4.20 23.78
N PRO A 184 -14.73 4.34 24.98
CA PRO A 184 -14.93 3.20 25.90
C PRO A 184 -15.86 2.11 25.35
N ASN A 185 -16.71 2.45 24.39
CA ASN A 185 -17.71 1.55 23.81
C ASN A 185 -17.21 0.75 22.60
N VAL A 186 -15.91 0.84 22.26
CA VAL A 186 -15.31 0.00 21.22
C VAL A 186 -15.41 -1.46 21.64
N SER A 187 -15.87 -2.30 20.71
CA SER A 187 -16.17 -3.71 20.96
C SER A 187 -15.01 -4.48 21.59
N THR A 188 -15.35 -5.40 22.51
CA THR A 188 -14.41 -6.38 23.08
C THR A 188 -13.86 -7.36 22.04
N MET A 189 -14.41 -7.38 20.82
CA MET A 189 -13.88 -8.13 19.70
C MET A 189 -12.65 -7.48 19.05
N LEU A 190 -12.32 -6.23 19.39
CA LEU A 190 -11.08 -5.62 18.97
C LEU A 190 -9.88 -6.50 19.36
N GLY A 191 -9.01 -6.78 18.41
CA GLY A 191 -7.85 -7.67 18.57
C GLY A 191 -8.17 -9.17 18.54
N LYS A 192 -9.44 -9.56 18.38
CA LYS A 192 -9.84 -10.95 18.22
C LYS A 192 -9.88 -11.34 16.73
N ARG A 193 -9.39 -12.54 16.41
CA ARG A 193 -9.38 -13.07 15.03
C ARG A 193 -8.68 -12.15 14.02
N VAL A 194 -7.60 -11.50 14.44
CA VAL A 194 -6.76 -10.70 13.56
C VAL A 194 -6.21 -11.58 12.44
N ARG A 195 -6.22 -11.05 11.22
CA ARG A 195 -5.61 -11.68 10.05
C ARG A 195 -4.62 -10.70 9.43
N THR A 196 -3.49 -11.21 9.06
CA THR A 196 -2.49 -10.55 8.22
C THR A 196 -2.36 -11.32 6.92
N ASN A 197 -1.37 -10.98 6.08
CA ASN A 197 -1.08 -11.77 4.89
C ASN A 197 -0.76 -13.21 5.29
N SER A 198 -1.26 -14.16 4.50
CA SER A 198 -0.82 -15.56 4.58
C SER A 198 0.38 -15.70 3.65
N GLU A 199 1.56 -15.62 4.23
CA GLU A 199 2.82 -15.85 3.52
C GLU A 199 3.31 -17.25 3.90
N ALA A 200 3.51 -18.09 2.88
CA ALA A 200 4.04 -19.44 3.02
C ALA A 200 5.53 -19.45 2.63
#